data_5af5fe3be7083f3d61f91fc3ac8959ab
#
_entry.id   5af5fe3be7083f3d61f91fc3ac8959ab
#
_cell.length_a   1.000
_cell.length_b   1.000
_cell.length_c   1.000
_cell.angle_alpha   90.00
_cell.angle_beta   90.00
_cell.angle_gamma   90.00
#
_symmetry.space_group_name_H-M   'P 1'
#
loop_
_entity.id
_entity.type
_entity.pdbx_description
1 polymer ?
#
loop_
_entity_poly.entity_id
_entity_poly.type
_entity_poly.pdbx_seq_one_letter_code
_entity_poly.pdbx_strand_id
1 'polypeptide(L)'
;LLSHSISTVYTVIFCLIYVLFNLKLFLKKDIIIKCIINIVFILAISSLFILPMLEFTQATEYAIFEPSIMQTNSSHMAKYALEPWQLLVNKSEEIKTFALGIPVILMLFLSPFVYKKIDKKHKDFYITSIIFGIISLMMSTTLFPWAIMPKFLCVLQFPWRMLGFAMLFLSPVCRINTYYLIKSIKKKDTKDLVCIIIFTLLIVST
;
A
#
# COMPACT_ATOMS: atom_id res chain seq x y z
N LEU A 1 -10.11 -1.14 -9.41
CA LEU A 1 -11.23 -0.53 -10.15
C LEU A 1 -12.58 -0.86 -9.50
N LEU A 2 -12.84 -2.12 -9.19
CA LEU A 2 -14.15 -2.57 -8.68
C LEU A 2 -14.40 -2.22 -7.20
N SER A 3 -13.35 -2.08 -6.39
CA SER A 3 -13.50 -1.93 -4.93
C SER A 3 -13.61 -0.47 -4.47
N HIS A 4 -12.85 0.42 -5.09
CA HIS A 4 -12.83 1.84 -4.69
C HIS A 4 -12.15 2.70 -5.76
N SER A 5 -12.89 3.63 -6.37
CA SER A 5 -12.41 4.49 -7.45
C SER A 5 -11.16 5.31 -7.07
N ILE A 6 -11.12 5.81 -5.85
CA ILE A 6 -10.02 6.63 -5.33
C ILE A 6 -8.73 5.81 -5.18
N SER A 7 -8.81 4.58 -4.66
CA SER A 7 -7.65 3.69 -4.55
C SER A 7 -7.07 3.32 -5.91
N THR A 8 -7.91 3.29 -6.96
CA THR A 8 -7.47 3.04 -8.33
C THR A 8 -6.50 4.11 -8.83
N VAL A 9 -6.77 5.39 -8.55
CA VAL A 9 -5.88 6.48 -8.96
C VAL A 9 -4.47 6.27 -8.40
N TYR A 10 -4.35 5.98 -7.10
CA TYR A 10 -3.05 5.72 -6.48
C TYR A 10 -2.39 4.44 -6.99
N THR A 11 -3.18 3.39 -7.26
CA THR A 11 -2.66 2.18 -7.89
C THR A 11 -2.02 2.51 -9.24
N VAL A 12 -2.68 3.30 -10.07
CA VAL A 12 -2.14 3.75 -11.36
C VAL A 12 -0.85 4.57 -11.16
N ILE A 13 -0.82 5.50 -10.20
CA ILE A 13 0.37 6.29 -9.89
C ILE A 13 1.54 5.37 -9.50
N PHE A 14 1.35 4.43 -8.58
CA PHE A 14 2.40 3.49 -8.19
C PHE A 14 2.85 2.59 -9.35
N CYS A 15 1.92 2.12 -10.19
CA CYS A 15 2.26 1.36 -11.38
C CYS A 15 3.09 2.18 -12.37
N LEU A 16 2.72 3.44 -12.62
CA LEU A 16 3.48 4.33 -13.50
C LEU A 16 4.90 4.58 -12.95
N ILE A 17 5.03 4.86 -11.67
CA ILE A 17 6.34 5.03 -11.02
C ILE A 17 7.16 3.75 -11.16
N TYR A 18 6.56 2.57 -10.93
CA TYR A 18 7.24 1.29 -11.09
C TYR A 18 7.72 1.06 -12.53
N VAL A 19 6.89 1.36 -13.51
CA VAL A 19 7.25 1.29 -14.94
C VAL A 19 8.41 2.23 -15.25
N LEU A 20 8.39 3.47 -14.75
CA LEU A 20 9.45 4.44 -14.95
C LEU A 20 10.80 3.95 -14.40
N PHE A 21 10.81 3.34 -13.21
CA PHE A 21 12.03 2.75 -12.65
C PHE A 21 12.53 1.51 -13.42
N ASN A 22 11.65 0.83 -14.14
CA ASN A 22 11.96 -0.40 -14.87
C ASN A 22 11.77 -0.29 -16.38
N LEU A 23 11.94 0.91 -16.95
CA LEU A 23 11.70 1.19 -18.38
C LEU A 23 12.34 0.18 -19.33
N LYS A 24 13.61 -0.18 -19.09
CA LYS A 24 14.33 -1.17 -19.91
C LYS A 24 13.63 -2.54 -19.98
N LEU A 25 12.95 -2.91 -18.90
CA LEU A 25 12.19 -4.16 -18.84
C LEU A 25 10.87 -4.02 -19.64
N PHE A 26 10.16 -2.92 -19.42
CA PHE A 26 8.84 -2.68 -20.02
C PHE A 26 8.91 -2.34 -21.51
N LEU A 27 10.05 -1.88 -22.03
CA LEU A 27 10.24 -1.65 -23.47
C LEU A 27 10.49 -2.93 -24.29
N LYS A 28 10.58 -4.11 -23.67
CA LYS A 28 10.65 -5.39 -24.40
C LYS A 28 9.31 -5.68 -25.04
N LYS A 29 9.31 -6.00 -26.35
CA LYS A 29 8.10 -6.26 -27.15
C LYS A 29 7.13 -7.26 -26.50
N ASP A 30 7.68 -8.39 -26.00
CA ASP A 30 6.87 -9.43 -25.36
C ASP A 30 6.17 -8.93 -24.08
N ILE A 31 6.80 -8.03 -23.34
CA ILE A 31 6.25 -7.45 -22.12
C ILE A 31 5.19 -6.42 -22.47
N ILE A 32 5.43 -5.57 -23.47
CA ILE A 32 4.44 -4.61 -23.96
C ILE A 32 3.16 -5.32 -24.38
N ILE A 33 3.26 -6.38 -25.18
CA ILE A 33 2.09 -7.14 -25.62
C ILE A 33 1.32 -7.70 -24.43
N LYS A 34 2.02 -8.31 -23.47
CA LYS A 34 1.38 -8.84 -22.24
C LYS A 34 0.71 -7.74 -21.42
N CYS A 35 1.35 -6.57 -21.30
CA CYS A 35 0.75 -5.42 -20.60
C CYS A 35 -0.53 -4.94 -21.30
N ILE A 36 -0.50 -4.80 -22.63
CA ILE A 36 -1.69 -4.39 -23.41
C ILE A 36 -2.83 -5.40 -23.21
N ILE A 37 -2.57 -6.69 -23.36
CA ILE A 37 -3.56 -7.74 -23.15
C ILE A 37 -4.17 -7.66 -21.75
N ASN A 38 -3.33 -7.51 -20.72
CA ASN A 38 -3.81 -7.39 -19.34
C ASN A 38 -4.65 -6.12 -19.13
N ILE A 39 -4.25 -4.98 -19.69
CA ILE A 39 -5.01 -3.73 -19.62
C ILE A 39 -6.39 -3.90 -20.27
N VAL A 40 -6.44 -4.47 -21.48
CA VAL A 40 -7.73 -4.75 -22.17
C VAL A 40 -8.61 -5.66 -21.32
N PHE A 41 -8.04 -6.71 -20.74
CA PHE A 41 -8.79 -7.65 -19.88
C PHE A 41 -9.34 -6.97 -18.62
N ILE A 42 -8.51 -6.15 -17.96
CA ILE A 42 -8.92 -5.36 -16.79
C ILE A 42 -10.03 -4.40 -17.15
N LEU A 43 -9.92 -3.69 -18.28
CA LEU A 43 -10.96 -2.76 -18.74
C LEU A 43 -12.26 -3.49 -19.10
N ALA A 44 -12.18 -4.65 -19.76
CA ALA A 44 -13.35 -5.45 -20.10
C ALA A 44 -14.09 -5.95 -18.85
N ILE A 45 -13.40 -6.46 -17.84
CA ILE A 45 -14.03 -6.87 -16.58
C ILE A 45 -14.58 -5.67 -15.81
N SER A 46 -13.83 -4.56 -15.78
CA SER A 46 -14.23 -3.36 -15.05
C SER A 46 -15.38 -2.62 -15.70
N SER A 47 -15.60 -2.79 -17.01
CA SER A 47 -16.68 -2.12 -17.74
C SER A 47 -18.07 -2.47 -17.20
N LEU A 48 -18.26 -3.69 -16.70
CA LEU A 48 -19.50 -4.13 -16.05
C LEU A 48 -19.88 -3.25 -14.84
N PHE A 49 -18.91 -2.63 -14.21
CA PHE A 49 -19.13 -1.72 -13.08
C PHE A 49 -19.05 -0.24 -13.51
N ILE A 50 -18.08 0.09 -14.38
CA ILE A 50 -17.81 1.48 -14.76
C ILE A 50 -18.94 2.02 -15.63
N LEU A 51 -19.49 1.24 -16.57
CA LEU A 51 -20.57 1.72 -17.46
C LEU A 51 -21.83 2.11 -16.68
N PRO A 52 -22.41 1.25 -15.82
CA PRO A 52 -23.55 1.67 -15.00
C PRO A 52 -23.24 2.86 -14.08
N MET A 53 -22.03 2.91 -13.52
CA MET A 53 -21.61 4.03 -12.67
C MET A 53 -21.57 5.34 -13.46
N LEU A 54 -21.05 5.35 -14.69
CA LEU A 54 -21.02 6.53 -15.54
C LEU A 54 -22.43 6.97 -15.94
N GLU A 55 -23.31 6.04 -16.29
CA GLU A 55 -24.70 6.32 -16.60
C GLU A 55 -25.43 6.95 -15.41
N PHE A 56 -25.25 6.38 -14.21
CA PHE A 56 -25.79 6.94 -12.97
C PHE A 56 -25.26 8.34 -12.67
N THR A 57 -23.96 8.57 -12.86
CA THR A 57 -23.35 9.90 -12.59
C THR A 57 -23.81 10.97 -13.58
N GLN A 58 -24.22 10.59 -14.79
CA GLN A 58 -24.78 11.52 -15.76
C GLN A 58 -26.27 11.79 -15.51
N ALA A 59 -27.00 10.80 -15.01
CA ALA A 59 -28.44 10.90 -14.77
C ALA A 59 -28.82 11.56 -13.44
N THR A 60 -27.90 11.67 -12.49
CA THR A 60 -28.18 12.14 -11.13
C THR A 60 -27.14 13.15 -10.66
N GLU A 61 -27.59 14.32 -10.22
CA GLU A 61 -26.72 15.28 -9.51
C GLU A 61 -26.48 14.76 -8.10
N TYR A 62 -25.29 14.19 -7.88
CA TYR A 62 -24.91 13.75 -6.53
C TYR A 62 -24.36 14.92 -5.74
N ALA A 63 -24.89 15.14 -4.55
CA ALA A 63 -24.38 16.11 -3.59
C ALA A 63 -22.88 15.95 -3.29
N ILE A 64 -22.32 14.75 -3.49
CA ILE A 64 -20.90 14.47 -3.31
C ILE A 64 -20.00 15.26 -4.30
N PHE A 65 -20.55 15.69 -5.44
CA PHE A 65 -19.83 16.53 -6.41
C PHE A 65 -19.92 18.02 -6.09
N GLU A 66 -20.72 18.40 -5.10
CA GLU A 66 -20.73 19.79 -4.67
C GLU A 66 -19.37 20.18 -4.03
N PRO A 67 -18.76 21.30 -4.44
CA PRO A 67 -17.48 21.77 -3.91
C PRO A 67 -17.47 21.97 -2.39
N SER A 68 -18.64 22.22 -1.80
CA SER A 68 -18.84 22.37 -0.36
C SER A 68 -18.69 21.06 0.43
N ILE A 69 -19.02 19.93 -0.19
CA ILE A 69 -18.98 18.60 0.43
C ILE A 69 -17.66 17.89 0.11
N MET A 70 -17.11 18.09 -1.08
CA MET A 70 -15.80 17.60 -1.48
C MET A 70 -14.65 18.43 -0.93
N GLN A 71 -14.49 18.48 0.39
CA GLN A 71 -13.33 19.13 1.02
C GLN A 71 -12.05 18.31 0.83
N THR A 72 -11.65 18.07 -0.41
CA THR A 72 -10.38 17.44 -0.76
C THR A 72 -9.28 18.48 -0.85
N ASN A 73 -9.04 19.21 0.23
CA ASN A 73 -7.95 20.16 0.30
C ASN A 73 -6.80 19.64 1.19
N SER A 74 -5.65 20.26 1.05
CA SER A 74 -4.44 19.89 1.78
C SER A 74 -4.60 20.03 3.31
N SER A 75 -5.37 20.99 3.79
CA SER A 75 -5.65 21.18 5.22
C SER A 75 -6.53 20.05 5.79
N HIS A 76 -7.50 19.56 5.02
CA HIS A 76 -8.31 18.40 5.39
C HIS A 76 -7.44 17.14 5.52
N MET A 77 -6.55 16.91 4.53
CA MET A 77 -5.62 15.78 4.58
C MET A 77 -4.71 15.85 5.81
N ALA A 78 -4.14 17.00 6.12
CA ALA A 78 -3.30 17.18 7.29
C ALA A 78 -4.04 16.90 8.61
N LYS A 79 -5.32 17.30 8.71
CA LYS A 79 -6.15 17.09 9.90
C LYS A 79 -6.47 15.60 10.16
N TYR A 80 -6.63 14.79 9.09
CA TYR A 80 -7.00 13.37 9.20
C TYR A 80 -5.83 12.40 9.02
N ALA A 81 -4.61 12.91 8.96
CA ALA A 81 -3.41 12.10 8.95
C ALA A 81 -3.19 11.46 10.34
N LEU A 82 -2.68 10.23 10.35
CA LEU A 82 -2.41 9.49 11.57
C LEU A 82 -1.16 10.03 12.27
N GLU A 83 -1.18 10.07 13.59
CA GLU A 83 0.05 10.27 14.36
C GLU A 83 0.94 9.03 14.24
N PRO A 84 2.27 9.15 14.12
CA PRO A 84 3.17 8.02 13.88
C PRO A 84 3.03 6.87 14.90
N TRP A 85 2.71 7.18 16.15
CA TRP A 85 2.51 6.19 17.20
C TRP A 85 1.22 5.36 17.01
N GLN A 86 0.21 5.90 16.31
CA GLN A 86 -1.03 5.18 16.00
C GLN A 86 -0.81 4.01 15.03
N LEU A 87 0.33 3.98 14.32
CA LEU A 87 0.71 2.81 13.51
C LEU A 87 1.05 1.58 14.37
N LEU A 88 1.42 1.78 15.64
CA LEU A 88 1.83 0.73 16.57
C LEU A 88 0.70 0.24 17.46
N VAL A 89 -0.11 1.17 17.94
CA VAL A 89 -1.12 0.90 18.98
C VAL A 89 -2.48 1.40 18.52
N ASN A 90 -3.43 0.48 18.59
CA ASN A 90 -4.81 0.77 18.32
C ASN A 90 -5.46 1.37 19.58
N LYS A 91 -5.75 2.68 19.59
CA LYS A 91 -6.57 3.29 20.65
C LYS A 91 -8.05 3.11 20.28
N SER A 92 -8.72 2.24 21.01
CA SER A 92 -10.10 1.79 20.79
C SER A 92 -11.20 2.81 21.13
N GLU A 93 -10.86 4.05 21.46
CA GLU A 93 -11.88 5.06 21.85
C GLU A 93 -12.55 5.75 20.65
N GLU A 94 -12.00 5.64 19.48
CA GLU A 94 -12.62 6.13 18.24
C GLU A 94 -12.79 4.98 17.24
N ILE A 95 -13.88 5.05 16.46
CA ILE A 95 -14.32 4.06 15.45
C ILE A 95 -13.23 3.71 14.39
N LYS A 96 -12.03 4.31 14.47
CA LYS A 96 -10.95 4.19 13.48
C LYS A 96 -9.72 3.51 14.08
N THR A 97 -9.73 2.20 13.95
CA THR A 97 -8.62 1.35 14.38
C THR A 97 -7.70 1.05 13.19
N PHE A 98 -6.70 1.88 12.96
CA PHE A 98 -5.75 1.71 11.85
C PHE A 98 -4.34 1.51 12.39
N ALA A 99 -4.02 0.29 12.78
CA ALA A 99 -2.66 -0.08 13.12
C ALA A 99 -2.02 -0.94 12.01
N LEU A 100 -0.74 -0.73 11.77
CA LEU A 100 0.06 -1.59 10.87
C LEU A 100 0.37 -2.93 11.52
N GLY A 101 0.38 -2.97 12.85
CA GLY A 101 0.78 -4.09 13.66
C GLY A 101 2.30 -4.13 13.96
N ILE A 102 2.60 -4.43 15.19
CA ILE A 102 3.98 -4.55 15.70
C ILE A 102 4.83 -5.53 14.86
N PRO A 103 4.31 -6.70 14.42
CA PRO A 103 5.10 -7.66 13.64
C PRO A 103 5.63 -7.09 12.32
N VAL A 104 4.84 -6.28 11.62
CA VAL A 104 5.25 -5.69 10.34
C VAL A 104 6.42 -4.74 10.56
N ILE A 105 6.37 -3.93 11.60
CA ILE A 105 7.43 -2.98 11.94
C ILE A 105 8.70 -3.71 12.38
N LEU A 106 8.58 -4.75 13.21
CA LEU A 106 9.73 -5.59 13.59
C LEU A 106 10.37 -6.24 12.37
N MET A 107 9.56 -6.75 11.43
CA MET A 107 10.09 -7.34 10.19
C MET A 107 10.80 -6.31 9.32
N LEU A 108 10.33 -5.05 9.28
CA LEU A 108 11.03 -3.98 8.57
C LEU A 108 12.43 -3.70 9.15
N PHE A 109 12.59 -3.72 10.48
CA PHE A 109 13.90 -3.55 11.10
C PHE A 109 14.89 -4.67 10.75
N LEU A 110 14.42 -5.86 10.38
CA LEU A 110 15.27 -6.95 9.90
C LEU A 110 15.74 -6.76 8.46
N SER A 111 15.14 -5.86 7.70
CA SER A 111 15.41 -5.69 6.27
C SER A 111 16.88 -5.44 5.92
N PRO A 112 17.66 -4.63 6.64
CA PRO A 112 19.08 -4.41 6.32
C PRO A 112 19.93 -5.70 6.42
N PHE A 113 19.59 -6.57 7.37
CA PHE A 113 20.30 -7.84 7.59
C PHE A 113 19.96 -8.88 6.53
N VAL A 114 18.69 -8.93 6.14
CA VAL A 114 18.17 -9.86 5.14
C VAL A 114 18.61 -9.45 3.73
N TYR A 115 18.66 -8.16 3.40
CA TYR A 115 19.06 -7.64 2.11
C TYR A 115 20.40 -8.21 1.61
N LYS A 116 21.37 -8.42 2.50
CA LYS A 116 22.68 -8.99 2.18
C LYS A 116 22.59 -10.45 1.71
N LYS A 117 21.55 -11.17 2.13
CA LYS A 117 21.35 -12.61 1.85
C LYS A 117 20.44 -12.88 0.65
N ILE A 118 19.76 -11.86 0.12
CA ILE A 118 18.81 -11.99 -0.99
C ILE A 118 19.58 -12.15 -2.31
N ASP A 119 19.12 -13.06 -3.16
CA ASP A 119 19.63 -13.25 -4.52
C ASP A 119 19.48 -11.98 -5.37
N LYS A 120 20.46 -11.71 -6.23
CA LYS A 120 20.47 -10.52 -7.10
C LYS A 120 19.16 -10.34 -7.88
N LYS A 121 18.56 -11.45 -8.34
CA LYS A 121 17.31 -11.44 -9.11
C LYS A 121 16.12 -10.82 -8.37
N HIS A 122 16.09 -10.94 -7.05
CA HIS A 122 14.97 -10.49 -6.21
C HIS A 122 15.24 -9.18 -5.47
N LYS A 123 16.48 -8.66 -5.53
CA LYS A 123 16.87 -7.46 -4.81
C LYS A 123 16.10 -6.22 -5.26
N ASP A 124 15.93 -6.04 -6.55
CA ASP A 124 15.25 -4.86 -7.10
C ASP A 124 13.80 -4.82 -6.67
N PHE A 125 13.09 -5.95 -6.75
CA PHE A 125 11.73 -6.07 -6.26
C PHE A 125 11.63 -5.81 -4.75
N TYR A 126 12.55 -6.36 -3.98
CA TYR A 126 12.59 -6.19 -2.52
C TYR A 126 12.79 -4.73 -2.12
N ILE A 127 13.77 -4.04 -2.73
CA ILE A 127 14.04 -2.63 -2.47
C ILE A 127 12.85 -1.76 -2.88
N THR A 128 12.31 -1.98 -4.08
CA THR A 128 11.15 -1.23 -4.57
C THR A 128 9.95 -1.38 -3.65
N SER A 129 9.70 -2.61 -3.15
CA SER A 129 8.63 -2.88 -2.19
C SER A 129 8.85 -2.14 -0.86
N ILE A 130 10.07 -2.09 -0.34
CA ILE A 130 10.38 -1.32 0.87
C ILE A 130 10.15 0.17 0.63
N ILE A 131 10.67 0.72 -0.48
CA ILE A 131 10.55 2.15 -0.79
C ILE A 131 9.07 2.55 -0.89
N PHE A 132 8.28 1.82 -1.68
CA PHE A 132 6.86 2.10 -1.85
C PHE A 132 6.07 1.90 -0.56
N GLY A 133 6.42 0.89 0.22
CA GLY A 133 5.83 0.65 1.53
C GLY A 133 6.09 1.80 2.50
N ILE A 134 7.34 2.26 2.60
CA ILE A 134 7.71 3.38 3.48
C ILE A 134 7.07 4.68 3.01
N ILE A 135 7.06 4.98 1.70
CA ILE A 135 6.39 6.17 1.17
C ILE A 135 4.90 6.12 1.52
N SER A 136 4.24 4.97 1.34
CA SER A 136 2.82 4.82 1.68
C SER A 136 2.57 4.99 3.18
N LEU A 137 3.46 4.49 4.04
CA LEU A 137 3.40 4.71 5.49
C LEU A 137 3.55 6.20 5.83
N MET A 138 4.53 6.87 5.26
CA MET A 138 4.72 8.30 5.48
C MET A 138 3.48 9.09 5.04
N MET A 139 2.92 8.76 3.87
CA MET A 139 1.70 9.41 3.36
C MET A 139 0.47 9.16 4.24
N SER A 140 0.43 8.10 5.03
CA SER A 140 -0.66 7.85 5.97
C SER A 140 -0.57 8.69 7.25
N THR A 141 0.60 9.26 7.54
CA THR A 141 0.89 9.96 8.80
C THR A 141 1.05 11.47 8.64
N THR A 142 1.09 12.16 9.78
CA THR A 142 1.39 13.60 9.89
C THR A 142 2.83 13.95 9.47
N LEU A 143 3.72 12.95 9.31
CA LEU A 143 5.09 13.17 8.80
C LEU A 143 5.10 13.58 7.33
N PHE A 144 4.05 13.26 6.57
CA PHE A 144 3.98 13.66 5.17
C PHE A 144 3.46 15.10 5.05
N PRO A 145 4.11 15.94 4.26
CA PRO A 145 3.79 17.37 4.18
C PRO A 145 2.53 17.63 3.33
N TRP A 146 1.38 17.15 3.78
CA TRP A 146 0.10 17.30 3.08
C TRP A 146 -0.25 18.75 2.77
N ALA A 147 0.16 19.69 3.63
CA ALA A 147 -0.17 21.12 3.49
C ALA A 147 0.32 21.75 2.18
N ILE A 148 1.41 21.22 1.61
CA ILE A 148 2.01 21.74 0.37
C ILE A 148 1.72 20.86 -0.86
N MET A 149 0.95 19.80 -0.69
CA MET A 149 0.69 18.85 -1.79
C MET A 149 -0.34 19.42 -2.79
N PRO A 150 -0.17 19.12 -4.08
CA PRO A 150 -1.10 19.52 -5.12
C PRO A 150 -2.46 18.83 -4.93
N LYS A 151 -3.53 19.52 -5.32
CA LYS A 151 -4.92 19.07 -5.12
C LYS A 151 -5.21 17.66 -5.68
N PHE A 152 -4.57 17.28 -6.78
CA PHE A 152 -4.80 15.94 -7.37
C PHE A 152 -4.35 14.79 -6.46
N LEU A 153 -3.38 15.01 -5.56
CA LEU A 153 -3.02 14.02 -4.53
C LEU A 153 -4.00 14.02 -3.35
N CYS A 154 -4.74 15.11 -3.14
CA CYS A 154 -5.72 15.16 -2.07
C CYS A 154 -7.02 14.41 -2.38
N VAL A 155 -7.20 13.88 -3.60
CA VAL A 155 -8.34 13.05 -4.00
C VAL A 155 -8.52 11.81 -3.11
N LEU A 156 -7.48 11.41 -2.38
CA LEU A 156 -7.53 10.31 -1.42
C LEU A 156 -8.59 10.47 -0.33
N GLN A 157 -9.00 11.71 -0.02
CA GLN A 157 -9.91 12.12 1.05
C GLN A 157 -9.35 11.89 2.46
N PHE A 158 -8.77 10.71 2.73
CA PHE A 158 -8.23 10.32 4.03
C PHE A 158 -6.86 9.68 3.88
N PRO A 159 -5.80 10.24 4.51
CA PRO A 159 -4.43 9.73 4.43
C PRO A 159 -4.29 8.28 4.90
N TRP A 160 -5.05 7.85 5.90
CA TRP A 160 -5.00 6.50 6.43
C TRP A 160 -5.31 5.40 5.39
N ARG A 161 -5.97 5.74 4.26
CA ARG A 161 -6.16 4.79 3.15
C ARG A 161 -4.85 4.31 2.53
N MET A 162 -3.77 5.08 2.70
CA MET A 162 -2.43 4.68 2.26
C MET A 162 -1.86 3.49 3.04
N LEU A 163 -2.43 3.15 4.22
CA LEU A 163 -2.05 1.93 4.94
C LEU A 163 -2.34 0.66 4.12
N GLY A 164 -3.42 0.63 3.33
CA GLY A 164 -3.69 -0.49 2.42
C GLY A 164 -2.55 -0.70 1.41
N PHE A 165 -2.00 0.38 0.85
CA PHE A 165 -0.84 0.31 -0.05
C PHE A 165 0.43 -0.06 0.71
N ALA A 166 0.62 0.48 1.91
CA ALA A 166 1.75 0.08 2.76
C ALA A 166 1.72 -1.43 3.02
N MET A 167 0.57 -2.00 3.40
CA MET A 167 0.42 -3.44 3.61
C MET A 167 0.66 -4.24 2.34
N LEU A 168 0.17 -3.77 1.19
CA LEU A 168 0.40 -4.42 -0.10
C LEU A 168 1.91 -4.54 -0.42
N PHE A 169 2.66 -3.46 -0.23
CA PHE A 169 4.09 -3.44 -0.56
C PHE A 169 4.96 -4.09 0.53
N LEU A 170 4.58 -3.98 1.80
CA LEU A 170 5.36 -4.52 2.90
C LEU A 170 5.13 -6.02 3.14
N SER A 171 3.98 -6.57 2.75
CA SER A 171 3.70 -7.99 2.96
C SER A 171 4.73 -8.92 2.29
N PRO A 172 5.16 -8.74 1.02
CA PRO A 172 6.22 -9.55 0.44
C PRO A 172 7.57 -9.35 1.14
N VAL A 173 7.85 -8.14 1.65
CA VAL A 173 9.07 -7.87 2.44
C VAL A 173 9.04 -8.66 3.74
N CYS A 174 7.92 -8.62 4.47
CA CYS A 174 7.74 -9.39 5.70
C CYS A 174 7.89 -10.88 5.46
N ARG A 175 7.29 -11.41 4.36
CA ARG A 175 7.44 -12.81 3.98
C ARG A 175 8.89 -13.21 3.76
N ILE A 176 9.64 -12.40 3.00
CA ILE A 176 11.05 -12.65 2.71
C ILE A 176 11.87 -12.61 4.00
N ASN A 177 11.65 -11.61 4.84
CA ASN A 177 12.36 -11.45 6.10
C ASN A 177 12.09 -12.60 7.06
N THR A 178 10.84 -13.01 7.20
CA THR A 178 10.44 -14.19 8.00
C THR A 178 11.12 -15.47 7.49
N TYR A 179 11.14 -15.68 6.16
CA TYR A 179 11.82 -16.82 5.57
C TYR A 179 13.30 -16.88 5.94
N TYR A 180 14.03 -15.77 5.76
CA TYR A 180 15.46 -15.73 6.08
C TYR A 180 15.74 -15.80 7.58
N LEU A 181 14.85 -15.23 8.42
CA LEU A 181 14.93 -15.35 9.88
C LEU A 181 14.83 -16.84 10.28
N ILE A 182 13.77 -17.53 9.85
CA ILE A 182 13.56 -18.94 10.18
C ILE A 182 14.69 -19.82 9.63
N LYS A 183 15.18 -19.54 8.41
CA LYS A 183 16.29 -20.28 7.81
C LYS A 183 17.60 -20.10 8.58
N SER A 184 17.81 -18.98 9.25
CA SER A 184 19.01 -18.73 10.04
C SER A 184 19.06 -19.51 11.37
N ILE A 185 17.91 -20.01 11.84
CA ILE A 185 17.80 -20.74 13.10
C ILE A 185 18.10 -22.20 12.84
N LYS A 186 19.09 -22.78 13.54
CA LYS A 186 19.54 -24.18 13.36
C LYS A 186 18.69 -25.17 14.17
N LYS A 187 18.30 -24.82 15.40
CA LYS A 187 17.54 -25.69 16.30
C LYS A 187 16.06 -25.70 15.95
N LYS A 188 15.45 -26.90 15.83
CA LYS A 188 14.03 -27.08 15.49
C LYS A 188 13.11 -26.42 16.51
N ASP A 189 13.31 -26.68 17.80
CA ASP A 189 12.47 -26.13 18.87
C ASP A 189 12.46 -24.59 18.87
N THR A 190 13.62 -23.98 18.59
CA THR A 190 13.72 -22.51 18.49
C THR A 190 12.98 -22.00 17.26
N LYS A 191 12.98 -22.73 16.13
CA LYS A 191 12.17 -22.36 14.94
C LYS A 191 10.69 -22.35 15.26
N ASP A 192 10.21 -23.43 15.89
CA ASP A 192 8.81 -23.61 16.23
C ASP A 192 8.36 -22.52 17.21
N LEU A 193 9.19 -22.21 18.21
CA LEU A 193 8.95 -21.10 19.14
C LEU A 193 8.84 -19.75 18.42
N VAL A 194 9.76 -19.43 17.52
CA VAL A 194 9.74 -18.16 16.76
C VAL A 194 8.51 -18.08 15.85
N CYS A 195 8.12 -19.18 15.21
CA CYS A 195 6.88 -19.22 14.43
C CYS A 195 5.65 -18.96 15.28
N ILE A 196 5.56 -19.56 16.45
CA ILE A 196 4.46 -19.34 17.41
C ILE A 196 4.43 -17.88 17.85
N ILE A 197 5.58 -17.30 18.21
CA ILE A 197 5.65 -15.88 18.62
C ILE A 197 5.18 -14.96 17.50
N ILE A 198 5.66 -15.15 16.27
CA ILE A 198 5.25 -14.31 15.13
C ILE A 198 3.74 -14.44 14.89
N PHE A 199 3.21 -15.66 14.94
CA PHE A 199 1.77 -15.92 14.73
C PHE A 199 0.91 -15.30 15.83
N THR A 200 1.33 -15.44 17.10
CA THR A 200 0.64 -14.82 18.24
C THR A 200 0.65 -13.30 18.14
N LEU A 201 1.79 -12.69 17.78
CA LEU A 201 1.89 -11.24 17.59
C LEU A 201 0.99 -10.75 16.44
N LEU A 202 0.85 -11.53 15.36
CA LEU A 202 -0.09 -11.20 14.29
C LEU A 202 -1.53 -11.19 14.78
N ILE A 203 -1.95 -12.18 15.55
CA ILE A 203 -3.32 -12.26 16.10
C ILE A 203 -3.60 -11.14 17.10
N VAL A 204 -2.66 -10.84 17.99
CA VAL A 204 -2.85 -9.82 19.04
C VAL A 204 -2.80 -8.39 18.48
N SER A 205 -2.16 -8.19 17.31
CA SER A 205 -2.02 -6.86 16.70
C SER A 205 -3.14 -6.51 15.72
N THR A 206 -4.04 -7.44 15.42
CA THR A 206 -5.26 -7.21 14.63
C THR A 206 -6.45 -6.91 15.52
#